data_32ad6184737bc44ed9dfb4f42d03c364
#
_entry.id   32ad6184737bc44ed9dfb4f42d03c364
#
_cell.length_a   1.000
_cell.length_b   1.000
_cell.length_c   1.000
_cell.angle_alpha   90.00
_cell.angle_beta   90.00
_cell.angle_gamma   90.00
#
_symmetry.space_group_name_H-M   'P 1'
#
loop_
_entity.id
_entity.type
_entity.pdbx_description
1 polymer ?
#
loop_
_entity_poly.entity_id
_entity_poly.type
_entity_poly.pdbx_seq_one_letter_code
_entity_poly.pdbx_strand_id
1 'polypeptide(L)'
;HFLSVGLKTNVRNFGVGNYGIDQALLRLERELPRLDSKIIVMGIVHETIARAHSYWKHYFEYGNVLAFKPRFALSEGKLIHHRSAMQTPADFASYRKKLDRIQALDRFYLDKFRRDLLKFPYLPRLIARWRRHAPILWHLACGRLSSRHENGRRKALEVVARENGRVTAALFSDPSAKALLTEILRRFADSCMKWDRLPLLIVLPQPVDVEWRSTGRDDSQSYFAELDD
;
A
#
# COMPACT_ATOMS: atom_id res chain seq x y z
N HIS A 1 -11.92 12.51 17.12
CA HIS A 1 -12.59 12.77 18.40
C HIS A 1 -11.65 12.60 19.59
N PHE A 2 -11.01 11.45 19.81
CA PHE A 2 -10.11 11.22 20.96
C PHE A 2 -8.94 12.22 21.03
N LEU A 3 -8.27 12.49 19.90
CA LEU A 3 -7.19 13.46 19.82
C LEU A 3 -7.67 14.88 20.15
N SER A 4 -8.83 15.30 19.66
CA SER A 4 -9.39 16.62 19.97
C SER A 4 -9.66 16.78 21.48
N VAL A 5 -10.17 15.74 22.12
CA VAL A 5 -10.46 15.75 23.57
C VAL A 5 -9.16 15.76 24.38
N GLY A 6 -8.21 14.86 24.03
CA GLY A 6 -6.94 14.73 24.75
C GLY A 6 -6.04 15.97 24.63
N LEU A 7 -5.99 16.57 23.46
CA LEU A 7 -5.17 17.76 23.19
C LEU A 7 -5.90 19.09 23.47
N LYS A 8 -7.19 19.04 23.81
CA LYS A 8 -8.05 20.24 23.99
C LYS A 8 -7.95 21.21 22.80
N THR A 9 -7.83 20.68 21.60
CA THR A 9 -7.69 21.48 20.37
C THR A 9 -8.53 20.91 19.25
N ASN A 10 -8.74 21.71 18.21
CA ASN A 10 -9.51 21.29 17.04
C ASN A 10 -8.65 20.39 16.15
N VAL A 11 -9.10 19.17 15.91
CA VAL A 11 -8.43 18.20 15.03
C VAL A 11 -9.31 17.89 13.82
N ARG A 12 -8.82 18.22 12.63
CA ARG A 12 -9.48 17.86 11.37
C ARG A 12 -8.91 16.54 10.85
N ASN A 13 -9.77 15.56 10.65
CA ASN A 13 -9.38 14.25 10.13
C ASN A 13 -9.60 14.17 8.61
N PHE A 14 -8.52 14.04 7.86
CA PHE A 14 -8.51 13.83 6.42
C PHE A 14 -8.17 12.39 6.03
N GLY A 15 -8.03 11.49 7.00
CA GLY A 15 -7.71 10.09 6.76
C GLY A 15 -8.80 9.40 5.95
N VAL A 16 -8.38 8.63 4.95
CA VAL A 16 -9.25 7.78 4.13
C VAL A 16 -8.70 6.37 4.15
N GLY A 17 -9.56 5.42 4.51
CA GLY A 17 -9.19 4.01 4.50
C GLY A 17 -8.62 3.58 3.15
N ASN A 18 -7.54 2.81 3.18
CA ASN A 18 -6.89 2.29 1.98
C ASN A 18 -6.18 3.30 1.07
N TYR A 19 -6.00 4.56 1.46
CA TYR A 19 -5.16 5.48 0.69
C TYR A 19 -3.69 5.03 0.72
N GLY A 20 -2.99 5.24 -0.40
CA GLY A 20 -1.54 5.25 -0.45
C GLY A 20 -1.01 6.61 -0.02
N ILE A 21 0.27 6.68 0.32
CA ILE A 21 0.94 7.93 0.72
C ILE A 21 0.93 8.98 -0.41
N ASP A 22 1.00 8.53 -1.65
CA ASP A 22 0.86 9.35 -2.85
C ASP A 22 -0.50 10.07 -2.91
N GLN A 23 -1.59 9.38 -2.62
CA GLN A 23 -2.92 9.97 -2.55
C GLN A 23 -3.05 10.93 -1.36
N ALA A 24 -2.45 10.57 -0.22
CA ALA A 24 -2.43 11.42 0.96
C ALA A 24 -1.68 12.73 0.70
N LEU A 25 -0.50 12.67 0.04
CA LEU A 25 0.28 13.83 -0.35
C LEU A 25 -0.48 14.74 -1.34
N LEU A 26 -1.03 14.16 -2.40
CA LEU A 26 -1.82 14.94 -3.39
C LEU A 26 -3.03 15.63 -2.76
N ARG A 27 -3.68 14.95 -1.82
CA ARG A 27 -4.78 15.54 -1.07
C ARG A 27 -4.31 16.68 -0.19
N LEU A 28 -3.21 16.47 0.54
CA LEU A 28 -2.62 17.50 1.38
C LEU A 28 -2.29 18.76 0.56
N GLU A 29 -1.55 18.62 -0.54
CA GLU A 29 -1.16 19.74 -1.39
C GLU A 29 -2.36 20.55 -1.90
N ARG A 30 -3.48 19.87 -2.14
CA ARG A 30 -4.74 20.54 -2.54
C ARG A 30 -5.40 21.31 -1.39
N GLU A 31 -5.33 20.75 -0.18
CA GLU A 31 -6.03 21.33 0.99
C GLU A 31 -5.18 22.38 1.73
N LEU A 32 -3.84 22.29 1.69
CA LEU A 32 -2.92 23.19 2.39
C LEU A 32 -3.26 24.68 2.27
N PRO A 33 -3.62 25.22 1.07
CA PRO A 33 -3.97 26.64 0.93
C PRO A 33 -5.21 27.06 1.74
N ARG A 34 -6.02 26.11 2.20
CA ARG A 34 -7.28 26.36 2.92
C ARG A 34 -7.20 25.97 4.40
N LEU A 35 -6.05 25.41 4.80
CA LEU A 35 -5.85 25.00 6.18
C LEU A 35 -5.21 26.13 6.98
N ASP A 36 -5.70 26.33 8.19
CA ASP A 36 -5.17 27.22 9.21
C ASP A 36 -4.40 26.48 10.33
N SER A 37 -4.31 25.15 10.23
CA SER A 37 -3.63 24.29 11.19
C SER A 37 -2.12 24.52 11.17
N LYS A 38 -1.49 24.69 12.33
CA LYS A 38 -0.03 24.84 12.47
C LYS A 38 0.71 23.51 12.34
N ILE A 39 0.04 22.41 12.69
CA ILE A 39 0.64 21.07 12.68
C ILE A 39 -0.12 20.21 11.68
N ILE A 40 0.63 19.55 10.83
CA ILE A 40 0.12 18.58 9.85
C ILE A 40 0.69 17.20 10.19
N VAL A 41 -0.19 16.26 10.48
CA VAL A 41 0.20 14.89 10.83
C VAL A 41 -0.07 13.96 9.65
N MET A 42 0.95 13.25 9.19
CA MET A 42 0.82 12.16 8.24
C MET A 42 0.96 10.83 8.98
N GLY A 43 -0.12 10.08 9.08
CA GLY A 43 -0.11 8.72 9.62
C GLY A 43 0.17 7.71 8.51
N ILE A 44 1.15 6.84 8.70
CA ILE A 44 1.47 5.75 7.77
C ILE A 44 1.47 4.41 8.50
N VAL A 45 1.27 3.36 7.73
CA VAL A 45 1.40 1.97 8.18
C VAL A 45 2.53 1.30 7.40
N HIS A 46 3.01 0.16 7.86
CA HIS A 46 4.07 -0.59 7.20
C HIS A 46 3.78 -0.84 5.70
N GLU A 47 2.54 -1.19 5.36
CA GLU A 47 2.13 -1.41 3.97
C GLU A 47 2.18 -0.17 3.06
N THR A 48 2.43 1.01 3.61
CA THR A 48 2.47 2.27 2.86
C THR A 48 3.50 2.22 1.74
N ILE A 49 4.69 1.60 1.97
CA ILE A 49 5.73 1.44 0.97
C ILE A 49 5.21 0.61 -0.24
N ALA A 50 4.51 -0.48 0.02
CA ALA A 50 3.93 -1.28 -1.07
C ALA A 50 2.84 -0.51 -1.82
N ARG A 51 2.00 0.24 -1.10
CA ARG A 51 0.97 1.07 -1.72
C ARG A 51 1.55 2.17 -2.62
N ALA A 52 2.71 2.75 -2.29
CA ALA A 52 3.40 3.71 -3.15
C ALA A 52 3.83 3.11 -4.52
N HIS A 53 4.07 1.80 -4.57
CA HIS A 53 4.46 1.08 -5.78
C HIS A 53 3.31 0.49 -6.58
N SER A 54 2.07 0.54 -6.07
CA SER A 54 0.88 0.05 -6.75
C SER A 54 0.17 1.18 -7.49
N TYR A 55 -0.22 0.93 -8.73
CA TYR A 55 -1.03 1.81 -9.56
C TYR A 55 -2.47 1.29 -9.70
N TRP A 56 -2.62 -0.03 -9.78
CA TRP A 56 -3.89 -0.72 -9.66
C TRP A 56 -3.83 -1.68 -8.47
N LYS A 57 -4.50 -1.32 -7.38
CA LYS A 57 -4.45 -2.06 -6.11
C LYS A 57 -4.73 -3.55 -6.24
N HIS A 58 -5.52 -3.95 -7.25
CA HIS A 58 -5.81 -5.35 -7.58
C HIS A 58 -4.56 -6.20 -7.82
N TYR A 59 -3.47 -5.62 -8.31
CA TYR A 59 -2.23 -6.36 -8.57
C TYR A 59 -1.47 -6.71 -7.28
N PHE A 60 -1.65 -5.93 -6.25
CA PHE A 60 -1.08 -6.22 -4.93
C PHE A 60 -2.09 -6.93 -4.00
N GLU A 61 -3.31 -6.40 -3.92
CA GLU A 61 -4.39 -6.93 -3.09
C GLU A 61 -5.56 -7.39 -3.97
N TYR A 62 -5.71 -8.69 -4.17
CA TYR A 62 -6.77 -9.25 -4.99
C TYR A 62 -8.17 -8.83 -4.51
N GLY A 63 -9.08 -8.64 -5.46
CA GLY A 63 -10.47 -8.25 -5.19
C GLY A 63 -10.74 -6.76 -5.28
N ASN A 64 -9.71 -5.91 -5.27
CA ASN A 64 -9.86 -4.46 -5.38
C ASN A 64 -9.90 -4.00 -6.86
N VAL A 65 -10.80 -4.57 -7.66
CA VAL A 65 -10.87 -4.39 -9.13
C VAL A 65 -11.17 -2.96 -9.59
N LEU A 66 -11.82 -2.16 -8.76
CA LEU A 66 -12.12 -0.75 -9.09
C LEU A 66 -11.12 0.24 -8.48
N ALA A 67 -10.13 -0.25 -7.73
CA ALA A 67 -9.20 0.60 -6.98
C ALA A 67 -7.98 0.99 -7.81
N PHE A 68 -8.20 1.82 -8.83
CA PHE A 68 -7.15 2.54 -9.54
C PHE A 68 -6.83 3.82 -8.80
N LYS A 69 -5.55 4.17 -8.74
CA LYS A 69 -5.12 5.38 -8.04
C LYS A 69 -4.01 6.12 -8.80
N PRO A 70 -3.79 7.42 -8.54
CA PRO A 70 -2.57 8.08 -8.96
C PRO A 70 -1.37 7.48 -8.25
N ARG A 71 -0.17 7.69 -8.80
CA ARG A 71 1.07 7.27 -8.16
C ARG A 71 2.21 8.20 -8.55
N PHE A 72 3.21 8.27 -7.67
CA PHE A 72 4.50 8.84 -8.02
C PHE A 72 5.47 7.74 -8.50
N ALA A 73 6.33 8.11 -9.43
CA ALA A 73 7.53 7.35 -9.77
C ALA A 73 8.74 8.25 -9.60
N LEU A 74 9.88 7.65 -9.28
CA LEU A 74 11.15 8.37 -9.19
C LEU A 74 11.91 8.21 -10.51
N SER A 75 12.28 9.32 -11.15
CA SER A 75 13.12 9.33 -12.32
C SER A 75 14.18 10.43 -12.17
N GLU A 76 15.45 10.08 -12.27
CA GLU A 76 16.57 11.01 -12.11
C GLU A 76 16.47 11.85 -10.82
N GLY A 77 16.09 11.21 -9.71
CA GLY A 77 15.91 11.87 -8.42
C GLY A 77 14.68 12.78 -8.29
N LYS A 78 13.80 12.82 -9.31
CA LYS A 78 12.59 13.66 -9.29
C LYS A 78 11.31 12.81 -9.24
N LEU A 79 10.35 13.26 -8.45
CA LEU A 79 9.02 12.65 -8.40
C LEU A 79 8.20 13.02 -9.64
N ILE A 80 7.85 12.02 -10.44
CA ILE A 80 6.94 12.15 -11.58
C ILE A 80 5.55 11.67 -11.17
N HIS A 81 4.56 12.55 -11.27
CA HIS A 81 3.18 12.23 -10.96
C HIS A 81 2.47 11.57 -12.16
N HIS A 82 2.05 10.33 -11.97
CA HIS A 82 1.18 9.61 -12.90
C HIS A 82 -0.27 9.70 -12.38
N ARG A 83 -1.12 10.43 -13.11
CA ARG A 83 -2.55 10.52 -12.81
C ARG A 83 -3.20 9.15 -12.95
N SER A 84 -4.26 8.88 -12.16
CA SER A 84 -5.05 7.66 -12.30
C SER A 84 -5.48 7.43 -13.76
N ALA A 85 -5.42 6.18 -14.21
CA ALA A 85 -5.91 5.80 -15.53
C ALA A 85 -7.44 5.91 -15.65
N MET A 86 -8.14 5.89 -14.50
CA MET A 86 -9.59 5.95 -14.40
C MET A 86 -9.98 7.28 -13.75
N GLN A 87 -10.46 8.22 -14.54
CA GLN A 87 -10.90 9.55 -14.09
C GLN A 87 -12.40 9.74 -14.28
N THR A 88 -12.98 9.03 -15.23
CA THR A 88 -14.40 9.11 -15.58
C THR A 88 -15.05 7.72 -15.60
N PRO A 89 -16.36 7.61 -15.50
CA PRO A 89 -17.05 6.32 -15.67
C PRO A 89 -16.76 5.63 -17.00
N ALA A 90 -16.59 6.39 -18.09
CA ALA A 90 -16.25 5.86 -19.41
C ALA A 90 -14.87 5.17 -19.44
N ASP A 91 -13.94 5.65 -18.60
CA ASP A 91 -12.62 5.03 -18.48
C ASP A 91 -12.72 3.60 -17.92
N PHE A 92 -13.62 3.37 -16.96
CA PHE A 92 -13.86 2.04 -16.41
C PHE A 92 -14.46 1.09 -17.45
N ALA A 93 -15.38 1.57 -18.31
CA ALA A 93 -15.94 0.76 -19.39
C ALA A 93 -14.88 0.35 -20.42
N SER A 94 -13.86 1.18 -20.61
CA SER A 94 -12.79 0.96 -21.60
C SER A 94 -11.43 0.55 -20.98
N TYR A 95 -11.40 0.12 -19.71
CA TYR A 95 -10.15 -0.14 -18.97
C TYR A 95 -9.20 -1.12 -19.66
N ARG A 96 -9.75 -2.09 -20.42
CA ARG A 96 -8.95 -3.07 -21.17
C ARG A 96 -7.99 -2.43 -22.16
N LYS A 97 -8.38 -1.30 -22.76
CA LYS A 97 -7.54 -0.55 -23.71
C LYS A 97 -6.36 0.17 -23.02
N LYS A 98 -6.41 0.29 -21.68
CA LYS A 98 -5.40 0.96 -20.87
C LYS A 98 -4.51 -0.01 -20.10
N LEU A 99 -4.73 -1.34 -20.25
CA LEU A 99 -4.04 -2.36 -19.46
C LEU A 99 -2.52 -2.30 -19.61
N ASP A 100 -2.01 -2.12 -20.82
CA ASP A 100 -0.56 -2.07 -21.06
C ASP A 100 0.10 -0.93 -20.26
N ARG A 101 -0.51 0.25 -20.28
CA ARG A 101 -0.05 1.39 -19.47
C ARG A 101 -0.16 1.11 -17.97
N ILE A 102 -1.27 0.50 -17.53
CA ILE A 102 -1.49 0.16 -16.12
C ILE A 102 -0.44 -0.85 -15.67
N GLN A 103 -0.16 -1.86 -16.47
CA GLN A 103 0.82 -2.90 -16.21
C GLN A 103 2.26 -2.36 -16.16
N ALA A 104 2.59 -1.44 -17.07
CA ALA A 104 3.90 -0.79 -17.09
C ALA A 104 4.15 0.11 -15.88
N LEU A 105 3.09 0.71 -15.34
CA LEU A 105 3.18 1.62 -14.19
C LEU A 105 3.04 0.90 -12.84
N ASP A 106 2.69 -0.39 -12.81
CA ASP A 106 2.48 -1.11 -11.56
C ASP A 106 3.58 -2.17 -11.34
N ARG A 107 4.38 -1.98 -10.30
CA ARG A 107 5.46 -2.92 -9.95
C ARG A 107 4.94 -4.34 -9.71
N PHE A 108 3.78 -4.47 -9.08
CA PHE A 108 3.26 -5.78 -8.66
C PHE A 108 2.64 -6.59 -9.79
N TYR A 109 2.46 -6.01 -10.98
CA TYR A 109 1.97 -6.77 -12.11
C TYR A 109 2.89 -7.93 -12.47
N LEU A 110 4.19 -7.67 -12.64
CA LEU A 110 5.19 -8.69 -12.99
C LEU A 110 5.68 -9.44 -11.75
N ASP A 111 5.97 -8.71 -10.67
CA ASP A 111 6.65 -9.26 -9.50
C ASP A 111 5.75 -10.17 -8.67
N LYS A 112 4.44 -9.95 -8.71
CA LYS A 112 3.46 -10.66 -7.89
C LYS A 112 2.29 -11.22 -8.70
N PHE A 113 1.47 -10.35 -9.30
CA PHE A 113 0.18 -10.73 -9.88
C PHE A 113 0.29 -11.82 -10.94
N ARG A 114 1.14 -11.63 -11.96
CA ARG A 114 1.35 -12.64 -13.01
C ARG A 114 1.84 -13.98 -12.47
N ARG A 115 2.64 -13.97 -11.43
CA ARG A 115 3.20 -15.18 -10.81
C ARG A 115 2.19 -15.90 -9.93
N ASP A 116 1.30 -15.15 -9.28
CA ASP A 116 0.31 -15.70 -8.35
C ASP A 116 -0.96 -16.20 -9.04
N LEU A 117 -1.23 -15.74 -10.26
CA LEU A 117 -2.39 -16.19 -11.02
C LEU A 117 -2.25 -17.65 -11.47
N LEU A 118 -3.25 -18.45 -11.10
CA LEU A 118 -3.43 -19.78 -11.68
C LEU A 118 -4.03 -19.65 -13.07
N LYS A 119 -3.21 -19.83 -14.11
CA LYS A 119 -3.63 -19.87 -15.52
C LYS A 119 -3.35 -21.24 -16.11
N PHE A 120 -4.11 -21.62 -17.15
CA PHE A 120 -3.81 -22.82 -17.91
C PHE A 120 -2.40 -22.76 -18.55
N PRO A 121 -1.62 -23.84 -18.51
CA PRO A 121 -1.86 -25.08 -17.78
C PRO A 121 -1.68 -24.89 -16.26
N TYR A 122 -2.66 -25.34 -15.46
CA TYR A 122 -2.73 -25.07 -14.02
C TYR A 122 -1.66 -25.79 -13.21
N LEU A 123 -1.36 -27.04 -13.57
CA LEU A 123 -0.49 -27.93 -12.77
C LEU A 123 0.94 -27.40 -12.63
N PRO A 124 1.66 -26.98 -13.68
CA PRO A 124 3.01 -26.43 -13.53
C PRO A 124 3.04 -25.17 -12.62
N ARG A 125 2.01 -24.33 -12.72
CA ARG A 125 1.91 -23.12 -11.89
C ARG A 125 1.59 -23.43 -10.43
N LEU A 126 0.73 -24.43 -10.19
CA LEU A 126 0.43 -24.92 -8.86
C LEU A 126 1.69 -25.46 -8.19
N ILE A 127 2.48 -26.26 -8.91
CA ILE A 127 3.74 -26.84 -8.42
C ILE A 127 4.77 -25.73 -8.17
N ALA A 128 4.97 -24.80 -9.11
CA ALA A 128 5.94 -23.72 -8.97
C ALA A 128 5.64 -22.81 -7.78
N ARG A 129 4.38 -22.68 -7.38
CA ARG A 129 3.91 -21.83 -6.26
C ARG A 129 3.16 -22.64 -5.21
N TRP A 130 3.51 -23.92 -5.02
CA TRP A 130 2.78 -24.82 -4.14
C TRP A 130 2.72 -24.32 -2.70
N ARG A 131 3.79 -23.72 -2.18
CA ARG A 131 3.86 -23.16 -0.82
C ARG A 131 2.80 -22.09 -0.57
N ARG A 132 2.37 -21.40 -1.62
CA ARG A 132 1.28 -20.41 -1.58
C ARG A 132 -0.08 -21.06 -1.80
N HIS A 133 -0.21 -21.83 -2.89
CA HIS A 133 -1.52 -22.34 -3.33
C HIS A 133 -2.02 -23.50 -2.47
N ALA A 134 -1.15 -24.39 -2.03
CA ALA A 134 -1.57 -25.56 -1.26
C ALA A 134 -2.28 -25.18 0.07
N PRO A 135 -1.77 -24.28 0.93
CA PRO A 135 -2.49 -23.87 2.13
C PRO A 135 -3.83 -23.20 1.83
N ILE A 136 -3.88 -22.35 0.79
CA ILE A 136 -5.12 -21.66 0.39
C ILE A 136 -6.17 -22.70 -0.02
N LEU A 137 -5.82 -23.62 -0.93
CA LEU A 137 -6.71 -24.67 -1.41
C LEU A 137 -7.16 -25.59 -0.29
N TRP A 138 -6.24 -25.96 0.61
CA TRP A 138 -6.53 -26.78 1.79
C TRP A 138 -7.58 -26.12 2.69
N HIS A 139 -7.38 -24.85 3.07
CA HIS A 139 -8.35 -24.14 3.91
C HIS A 139 -9.72 -24.00 3.25
N LEU A 140 -9.75 -23.74 1.94
CA LEU A 140 -10.99 -23.67 1.20
C LEU A 140 -11.70 -25.04 1.12
N ALA A 141 -10.95 -26.11 0.88
CA ALA A 141 -11.50 -27.48 0.83
C ALA A 141 -12.03 -27.91 2.22
N CYS A 142 -11.25 -27.73 3.29
CA CYS A 142 -11.69 -28.02 4.66
C CYS A 142 -12.93 -27.21 5.06
N GLY A 143 -12.98 -25.93 4.67
CA GLY A 143 -14.13 -25.08 4.90
C GLY A 143 -15.38 -25.59 4.19
N ARG A 144 -15.24 -26.11 2.98
CA ARG A 144 -16.34 -26.74 2.21
C ARG A 144 -16.82 -28.03 2.84
N LEU A 145 -15.90 -28.93 3.17
CA LEU A 145 -16.22 -30.25 3.72
C LEU A 145 -16.85 -30.18 5.11
N SER A 146 -16.48 -29.20 5.92
CA SER A 146 -16.98 -29.02 7.29
C SER A 146 -18.18 -28.08 7.39
N SER A 147 -18.78 -27.66 6.28
CA SER A 147 -19.85 -26.64 6.24
C SER A 147 -19.49 -25.31 6.92
N ARG A 148 -18.20 -25.06 7.14
CA ARG A 148 -17.67 -23.83 7.76
C ARG A 148 -16.97 -22.96 6.71
N HIS A 149 -17.70 -22.63 5.66
CA HIS A 149 -17.16 -21.88 4.50
C HIS A 149 -16.46 -20.57 4.87
N GLU A 150 -17.04 -19.80 5.81
CA GLU A 150 -16.45 -18.52 6.24
C GLU A 150 -15.13 -18.70 6.95
N ASN A 151 -14.99 -19.71 7.81
CA ASN A 151 -13.73 -20.00 8.51
C ASN A 151 -12.65 -20.43 7.53
N GLY A 152 -12.97 -21.27 6.55
CA GLY A 152 -12.04 -21.69 5.50
C GLY A 152 -11.56 -20.51 4.65
N ARG A 153 -12.51 -19.64 4.25
CA ARG A 153 -12.20 -18.41 3.51
C ARG A 153 -11.33 -17.45 4.31
N ARG A 154 -11.66 -17.22 5.59
CA ARG A 154 -10.85 -16.36 6.47
C ARG A 154 -9.42 -16.86 6.60
N LYS A 155 -9.20 -18.15 6.86
CA LYS A 155 -7.86 -18.75 6.95
C LYS A 155 -7.10 -18.65 5.63
N ALA A 156 -7.77 -18.83 4.48
CA ALA A 156 -7.15 -18.63 3.18
C ALA A 156 -6.72 -17.18 2.96
N LEU A 157 -7.53 -16.20 3.40
CA LEU A 157 -7.17 -14.78 3.35
C LEU A 157 -6.01 -14.43 4.29
N GLU A 158 -5.91 -15.06 5.46
CA GLU A 158 -4.77 -14.89 6.38
C GLU A 158 -3.44 -15.34 5.73
N VAL A 159 -3.46 -16.43 4.96
CA VAL A 159 -2.27 -16.86 4.18
C VAL A 159 -1.87 -15.80 3.17
N VAL A 160 -2.83 -15.23 2.44
CA VAL A 160 -2.57 -14.16 1.46
C VAL A 160 -2.05 -12.89 2.15
N ALA A 161 -2.64 -12.52 3.29
CA ALA A 161 -2.21 -11.34 4.06
C ALA A 161 -0.76 -11.48 4.55
N ARG A 162 -0.40 -12.64 5.10
CA ARG A 162 0.99 -12.92 5.54
C ARG A 162 1.98 -12.86 4.37
N GLU A 163 1.59 -13.33 3.20
CA GLU A 163 2.44 -13.24 2.01
C GLU A 163 2.59 -11.79 1.53
N ASN A 164 1.51 -11.02 1.51
CA ASN A 164 1.57 -9.59 1.20
C ASN A 164 2.49 -8.85 2.17
N GLY A 165 2.41 -9.18 3.45
CA GLY A 165 3.28 -8.64 4.46
C GLY A 165 4.76 -8.93 4.18
N ARG A 166 5.12 -10.17 3.81
CA ARG A 166 6.50 -10.52 3.42
C ARG A 166 6.98 -9.73 2.19
N VAL A 167 6.11 -9.55 1.20
CA VAL A 167 6.42 -8.72 0.03
C VAL A 167 6.65 -7.27 0.45
N THR A 168 5.86 -6.76 1.36
CA THR A 168 6.02 -5.40 1.91
C THR A 168 7.33 -5.27 2.68
N ALA A 169 7.66 -6.21 3.56
CA ALA A 169 8.91 -6.21 4.30
C ALA A 169 10.14 -6.19 3.36
N ALA A 170 10.12 -7.00 2.31
CA ALA A 170 11.21 -7.03 1.33
C ALA A 170 11.43 -5.69 0.61
N LEU A 171 10.41 -4.82 0.54
CA LEU A 171 10.56 -3.48 -0.05
C LEU A 171 11.42 -2.55 0.82
N PHE A 172 11.46 -2.74 2.14
CA PHE A 172 12.34 -1.97 3.02
C PHE A 172 13.82 -2.34 2.87
N SER A 173 14.12 -3.50 2.28
CA SER A 173 15.49 -3.88 1.88
C SER A 173 15.83 -3.45 0.43
N ASP A 174 14.86 -2.92 -0.34
CA ASP A 174 15.06 -2.47 -1.71
C ASP A 174 15.39 -0.96 -1.76
N PRO A 175 16.62 -0.58 -2.19
CA PRO A 175 17.01 0.83 -2.23
C PRO A 175 16.10 1.70 -3.10
N SER A 176 15.60 1.16 -4.21
CA SER A 176 14.70 1.91 -5.11
C SER A 176 13.33 2.17 -4.50
N ALA A 177 12.84 1.21 -3.70
CA ALA A 177 11.57 1.34 -3.00
C ALA A 177 11.68 2.34 -1.85
N LYS A 178 12.76 2.27 -1.08
CA LYS A 178 13.07 3.25 -0.03
C LYS A 178 13.21 4.66 -0.60
N ALA A 179 13.98 4.82 -1.68
CA ALA A 179 14.21 6.12 -2.31
C ALA A 179 12.87 6.79 -2.73
N LEU A 180 11.94 6.04 -3.33
CA LEU A 180 10.63 6.59 -3.68
C LEU A 180 9.85 7.04 -2.44
N LEU A 181 9.81 6.22 -1.39
CA LEU A 181 9.11 6.56 -0.15
C LEU A 181 9.73 7.80 0.50
N THR A 182 11.06 7.85 0.60
CA THR A 182 11.80 9.00 1.15
C THR A 182 11.49 10.30 0.39
N GLU A 183 11.49 10.27 -0.95
CA GLU A 183 11.18 11.46 -1.74
C GLU A 183 9.72 11.93 -1.58
N ILE A 184 8.77 10.99 -1.40
CA ILE A 184 7.39 11.36 -1.10
C ILE A 184 7.28 12.00 0.28
N LEU A 185 7.99 11.46 1.28
CA LEU A 185 8.02 12.02 2.64
C LEU A 185 8.73 13.39 2.68
N ARG A 186 9.85 13.54 1.95
CA ARG A 186 10.53 14.82 1.80
C ARG A 186 9.60 15.87 1.18
N ARG A 187 8.91 15.53 0.10
CA ARG A 187 7.93 16.43 -0.53
C ARG A 187 6.76 16.77 0.40
N PHE A 188 6.35 15.84 1.28
CA PHE A 188 5.39 16.14 2.34
C PHE A 188 5.92 17.22 3.29
N ALA A 189 7.13 17.06 3.79
CA ALA A 189 7.75 18.02 4.69
C ALA A 189 7.92 19.40 4.03
N ASP A 190 8.49 19.43 2.81
CA ASP A 190 8.68 20.67 2.03
C ASP A 190 7.36 21.40 1.76
N SER A 191 6.31 20.63 1.42
CA SER A 191 4.99 21.20 1.20
C SER A 191 4.42 21.85 2.46
N CYS A 192 4.60 21.23 3.63
CA CYS A 192 4.18 21.80 4.91
C CYS A 192 4.99 23.06 5.26
N MET A 193 6.33 22.98 5.16
CA MET A 193 7.23 24.10 5.48
C MET A 193 6.97 25.32 4.58
N LYS A 194 6.69 25.12 3.31
CA LYS A 194 6.32 26.20 2.38
C LYS A 194 5.11 27.02 2.85
N TRP A 195 4.24 26.42 3.65
CA TRP A 195 3.05 27.05 4.21
C TRP A 195 3.19 27.39 5.71
N ASP A 196 4.42 27.41 6.22
CA ASP A 196 4.72 27.65 7.67
C ASP A 196 3.95 26.67 8.57
N ARG A 197 3.99 25.38 8.24
CA ARG A 197 3.35 24.29 8.99
C ARG A 197 4.41 23.30 9.47
N LEU A 198 4.23 22.80 10.67
CA LEU A 198 5.08 21.75 11.24
C LEU A 198 4.63 20.38 10.70
N PRO A 199 5.45 19.67 9.90
CA PRO A 199 5.16 18.31 9.50
C PRO A 199 5.48 17.33 10.63
N LEU A 200 4.56 16.41 10.92
CA LEU A 200 4.79 15.28 11.81
C LEU A 200 4.46 13.97 11.09
N LEU A 201 5.35 13.01 11.19
CA LEU A 201 5.15 11.65 10.68
C LEU A 201 4.85 10.72 11.86
N ILE A 202 3.75 9.95 11.78
CA ILE A 202 3.43 8.91 12.76
C ILE A 202 3.38 7.57 12.05
N VAL A 203 4.21 6.63 12.48
CA VAL A 203 4.17 5.24 12.02
C VAL A 203 3.24 4.45 12.93
N LEU A 204 2.15 3.93 12.38
CA LEU A 204 1.13 3.16 13.09
C LEU A 204 1.39 1.67 12.89
N PRO A 205 1.88 0.94 13.90
CA PRO A 205 2.13 -0.48 13.78
C PRO A 205 0.83 -1.26 13.66
N GLN A 206 0.82 -2.27 12.80
CA GLN A 206 -0.25 -3.25 12.71
C GLN A 206 0.10 -4.49 13.55
N PRO A 207 -0.87 -5.36 13.92
CA PRO A 207 -0.58 -6.56 14.70
C PRO A 207 0.52 -7.44 14.10
N VAL A 208 0.55 -7.56 12.78
CA VAL A 208 1.57 -8.33 12.05
C VAL A 208 2.97 -7.71 12.17
N ASP A 209 3.06 -6.38 12.25
CA ASP A 209 4.34 -5.67 12.40
C ASP A 209 4.92 -5.94 13.80
N VAL A 210 4.06 -6.00 14.82
CA VAL A 210 4.45 -6.33 16.20
C VAL A 210 4.98 -7.76 16.27
N GLU A 211 4.33 -8.74 15.59
CA GLU A 211 4.79 -10.11 15.50
C GLU A 211 6.17 -10.20 14.82
N TRP A 212 6.40 -9.45 13.74
CA TRP A 212 7.69 -9.45 13.04
C TRP A 212 8.82 -8.80 13.82
N ARG A 213 8.52 -7.73 14.53
CA ARG A 213 9.48 -7.08 15.46
C ARG A 213 9.99 -8.06 16.50
N SER A 214 9.12 -8.88 17.10
CA SER A 214 9.51 -9.87 18.08
C SER A 214 10.42 -10.97 17.51
N THR A 215 10.43 -11.17 16.18
CA THR A 215 11.26 -12.15 15.49
C THR A 215 12.54 -11.57 14.86
N GLY A 216 12.81 -10.27 15.03
CA GLY A 216 13.99 -9.60 14.46
C GLY A 216 13.98 -9.48 12.93
N ARG A 217 12.80 -9.50 12.30
CA ARG A 217 12.60 -9.47 10.84
C ARG A 217 12.06 -8.14 10.31
N ASP A 218 12.14 -7.08 11.10
CA ASP A 218 11.57 -5.79 10.73
C ASP A 218 12.65 -4.80 10.25
N ASP A 219 12.93 -4.82 8.96
CA ASP A 219 13.85 -3.88 8.29
C ASP A 219 13.28 -2.45 8.23
N SER A 220 12.01 -2.25 8.57
CA SER A 220 11.37 -0.93 8.55
C SER A 220 11.84 -0.03 9.68
N GLN A 221 12.24 -0.60 10.82
CA GLN A 221 12.71 0.20 11.97
C GLN A 221 13.99 0.97 11.64
N SER A 222 14.97 0.31 11.02
CA SER A 222 16.21 0.97 10.60
C SER A 222 15.92 2.11 9.61
N TYR A 223 15.01 1.86 8.66
CA TYR A 223 14.63 2.87 7.68
C TYR A 223 13.97 4.11 8.33
N PHE A 224 13.06 3.94 9.28
CA PHE A 224 12.41 5.08 9.94
C PHE A 224 13.33 5.77 10.96
N ALA A 225 14.27 5.06 11.58
CA ALA A 225 15.29 5.66 12.42
C ALA A 225 16.24 6.54 11.61
N GLU A 226 16.66 6.09 10.41
CA GLU A 226 17.47 6.88 9.47
C GLU A 226 16.79 8.15 8.93
N LEU A 227 15.47 8.24 9.03
CA LEU A 227 14.72 9.43 8.60
C LEU A 227 14.57 10.49 9.71
N ASP A 228 14.81 10.11 10.96
CA ASP A 228 14.69 10.99 12.14
C ASP A 228 15.98 11.78 12.38
N ASP A 229 17.10 11.37 11.78
CA ASP A 229 18.40 12.05 11.77
C ASP A 229 18.49 13.08 10.60
#